data_a63159ed6c26714aa6fefea7852a369a
#
_entry.id   a63159ed6c26714aa6fefea7852a369a
#
_cell.length_a   1.000
_cell.length_b   1.000
_cell.length_c   1.000
_cell.angle_alpha   90.00
_cell.angle_beta   90.00
_cell.angle_gamma   90.00
#
_symmetry.space_group_name_H-M   'P 1'
#
loop_
_entity.id
_entity.type
_entity.pdbx_description
1 polymer ?
#
loop_
_entity_poly.entity_id
_entity_poly.type
_entity_poly.pdbx_seq_one_letter_code
_entity_poly.pdbx_strand_id
1 'polypeptide(L)'
;EYEKKLEAETFFTTHEMATITVLADIIIPKDEVSGSASEAGVPAFIEFIVKDMPQHQTPMRGGLKWLDLQCFERYEKAFKDCDSKQQLAMIDEIAYPEKAKPELKQGVAFFNLMRNLTATGFYTSEIGVKDVGYLGNRPNQWAGVPDEVLKQYGYSYTEKELKECI
;
A
#
# COMPACT_ATOMS: atom_id res chain seq x y z
N GLU A 1 -0.90 -21.88 -16.52
CA GLU A 1 -0.73 -23.13 -15.74
C GLU A 1 -0.07 -22.82 -14.38
N TYR A 2 1.01 -22.07 -14.35
CA TYR A 2 1.72 -21.66 -13.13
C TYR A 2 0.84 -20.81 -12.17
N GLU A 3 0.19 -19.77 -12.67
CA GLU A 3 -0.72 -18.92 -11.90
C GLU A 3 -1.86 -19.71 -11.24
N LYS A 4 -2.51 -20.61 -12.00
CA LYS A 4 -3.56 -21.48 -11.46
C LYS A 4 -3.08 -22.39 -10.33
N LYS A 5 -1.80 -22.80 -10.38
CA LYS A 5 -1.20 -23.58 -9.30
C LYS A 5 -1.04 -22.70 -8.06
N LEU A 6 -0.52 -21.47 -8.21
CA LEU A 6 -0.38 -20.54 -7.10
C LEU A 6 -1.74 -20.17 -6.48
N GLU A 7 -2.77 -19.98 -7.30
CA GLU A 7 -4.13 -19.71 -6.82
C GLU A 7 -4.71 -20.87 -5.99
N ALA A 8 -4.42 -22.11 -6.37
CA ALA A 8 -4.90 -23.30 -5.68
C ALA A 8 -4.18 -23.58 -4.34
N GLU A 9 -2.99 -23.07 -4.15
CA GLU A 9 -2.19 -23.25 -2.93
C GLU A 9 -2.57 -22.20 -1.89
N THR A 10 -2.60 -22.58 -0.61
CA THR A 10 -2.79 -21.67 0.52
C THR A 10 -1.51 -21.63 1.34
N PHE A 11 -0.95 -20.44 1.54
CA PHE A 11 0.26 -20.25 2.35
C PHE A 11 -0.10 -19.81 3.78
N PHE A 12 -0.90 -18.73 3.91
CA PHE A 12 -1.27 -18.22 5.24
C PHE A 12 -2.41 -19.02 5.86
N THR A 13 -2.36 -19.19 7.17
CA THR A 13 -3.49 -19.70 7.95
C THR A 13 -4.63 -18.69 7.99
N THR A 14 -5.85 -19.12 8.35
CA THR A 14 -7.00 -18.22 8.55
C THR A 14 -6.69 -17.11 9.55
N HIS A 15 -5.94 -17.40 10.61
CA HIS A 15 -5.53 -16.42 11.59
C HIS A 15 -4.57 -15.37 11.01
N GLU A 16 -3.53 -15.82 10.32
CA GLU A 16 -2.56 -14.94 9.66
C GLU A 16 -3.23 -14.05 8.62
N MET A 17 -4.14 -14.61 7.82
CA MET A 17 -4.90 -13.84 6.83
C MET A 17 -5.82 -12.78 7.47
N ALA A 18 -6.46 -13.09 8.58
CA ALA A 18 -7.25 -12.12 9.32
C ALA A 18 -6.38 -10.98 9.87
N THR A 19 -5.19 -11.28 10.39
CA THR A 19 -4.22 -10.26 10.85
C THR A 19 -3.73 -9.39 9.68
N ILE A 20 -3.42 -9.99 8.52
CA ILE A 20 -3.05 -9.26 7.28
C ILE A 20 -4.17 -8.31 6.87
N THR A 21 -5.42 -8.76 6.91
CA THR A 21 -6.59 -7.94 6.54
C THR A 21 -6.72 -6.71 7.44
N VAL A 22 -6.63 -6.89 8.74
CA VAL A 22 -6.67 -5.77 9.71
C VAL A 22 -5.51 -4.80 9.49
N LEU A 23 -4.28 -5.31 9.31
CA LEU A 23 -3.11 -4.48 9.04
C LEU A 23 -3.24 -3.70 7.73
N ALA A 24 -3.71 -4.33 6.66
CA ALA A 24 -3.91 -3.69 5.37
C ALA A 24 -4.91 -2.52 5.49
N ASP A 25 -6.01 -2.70 6.21
CA ASP A 25 -7.02 -1.67 6.42
C ASP A 25 -6.57 -0.56 7.39
N ILE A 26 -5.62 -0.84 8.30
CA ILE A 26 -4.95 0.21 9.10
C ILE A 26 -4.02 1.06 8.21
N ILE A 27 -3.33 0.43 7.25
CA ILE A 27 -2.38 1.12 6.35
C ILE A 27 -3.11 1.96 5.31
N ILE A 28 -4.16 1.43 4.70
CA ILE A 28 -5.04 2.13 3.74
C ILE A 28 -6.50 1.91 4.17
N PRO A 29 -7.00 2.75 5.07
CA PRO A 29 -8.38 2.68 5.50
C PRO A 29 -9.34 3.19 4.41
N LYS A 30 -10.60 2.79 4.50
CA LYS A 30 -11.67 3.39 3.71
C LYS A 30 -11.85 4.86 4.08
N ASP A 31 -12.01 5.70 3.08
CA ASP A 31 -12.35 7.11 3.23
C ASP A 31 -13.55 7.53 2.35
N GLU A 32 -13.74 8.84 2.16
CA GLU A 32 -14.84 9.38 1.36
C GLU A 32 -14.60 9.24 -0.16
N VAL A 33 -13.37 8.96 -0.58
CA VAL A 33 -12.94 8.89 -1.99
C VAL A 33 -12.81 7.45 -2.45
N SER A 34 -12.24 6.58 -1.62
CA SER A 34 -11.95 5.19 -2.01
C SER A 34 -12.34 4.16 -0.95
N GLY A 35 -12.43 2.91 -1.38
CA GLY A 35 -12.57 1.75 -0.50
C GLY A 35 -11.27 1.45 0.26
N SER A 36 -11.36 0.56 1.27
CA SER A 36 -10.20 0.11 2.04
C SER A 36 -9.30 -0.85 1.24
N ALA A 37 -8.11 -1.14 1.78
CA ALA A 37 -7.21 -2.13 1.21
C ALA A 37 -7.86 -3.52 1.08
N SER A 38 -8.66 -3.93 2.06
CA SER A 38 -9.36 -5.23 1.98
C SER A 38 -10.45 -5.23 0.91
N GLU A 39 -11.20 -4.14 0.73
CA GLU A 39 -12.18 -3.98 -0.35
C GLU A 39 -11.50 -3.99 -1.73
N ALA A 40 -10.26 -3.54 -1.83
CA ALA A 40 -9.44 -3.58 -3.04
C ALA A 40 -8.80 -4.96 -3.33
N GLY A 41 -9.02 -5.96 -2.46
CA GLY A 41 -8.48 -7.32 -2.63
C GLY A 41 -7.02 -7.48 -2.21
N VAL A 42 -6.45 -6.52 -1.48
CA VAL A 42 -5.04 -6.53 -1.06
C VAL A 42 -4.63 -7.77 -0.26
N PRO A 43 -5.44 -8.33 0.67
CA PRO A 43 -5.06 -9.56 1.36
C PRO A 43 -4.82 -10.74 0.42
N ALA A 44 -5.67 -10.91 -0.60
CA ALA A 44 -5.49 -11.96 -1.61
C ALA A 44 -4.25 -11.69 -2.49
N PHE A 45 -3.97 -10.44 -2.84
CA PHE A 45 -2.75 -10.04 -3.53
C PHE A 45 -1.50 -10.39 -2.72
N ILE A 46 -1.48 -10.11 -1.40
CA ILE A 46 -0.35 -10.45 -0.53
C ILE A 46 -0.15 -11.97 -0.45
N GLU A 47 -1.24 -12.74 -0.33
CA GLU A 47 -1.18 -14.21 -0.38
C GLU A 47 -0.55 -14.70 -1.68
N PHE A 48 -0.96 -14.14 -2.82
CA PHE A 48 -0.42 -14.49 -4.14
C PHE A 48 1.08 -14.16 -4.23
N ILE A 49 1.47 -12.93 -3.90
CA ILE A 49 2.86 -12.46 -3.99
C ILE A 49 3.81 -13.27 -3.10
N VAL A 50 3.39 -13.62 -1.89
CA VAL A 50 4.23 -14.42 -0.98
C VAL A 50 4.45 -15.83 -1.51
N LYS A 51 3.52 -16.40 -2.27
CA LYS A 51 3.69 -17.69 -2.96
C LYS A 51 4.58 -17.55 -4.19
N ASP A 52 4.40 -16.50 -4.97
CA ASP A 52 5.18 -16.24 -6.19
C ASP A 52 6.64 -15.83 -5.87
N MET A 53 6.84 -15.13 -4.76
CA MET A 53 8.13 -14.62 -4.29
C MET A 53 8.50 -15.22 -2.92
N PRO A 54 9.04 -16.46 -2.86
CA PRO A 54 9.27 -17.19 -1.60
C PRO A 54 10.18 -16.50 -0.58
N GLN A 55 11.01 -15.53 -1.02
CA GLN A 55 11.84 -14.70 -0.12
C GLN A 55 11.01 -13.89 0.87
N HIS A 56 9.72 -13.64 0.60
CA HIS A 56 8.82 -12.94 1.50
C HIS A 56 8.15 -13.85 2.55
N GLN A 57 8.19 -15.17 2.37
CA GLN A 57 7.50 -16.13 3.23
C GLN A 57 7.95 -16.05 4.70
N THR A 58 9.25 -16.19 4.94
CA THR A 58 9.81 -16.15 6.29
C THR A 58 9.65 -14.78 6.95
N PRO A 59 9.97 -13.63 6.28
CA PRO A 59 9.74 -12.30 6.86
C PRO A 59 8.28 -12.03 7.21
N MET A 60 7.34 -12.39 6.35
CA MET A 60 5.91 -12.18 6.59
C MET A 60 5.41 -13.02 7.76
N ARG A 61 5.61 -14.33 7.73
CA ARG A 61 5.15 -15.23 8.81
C ARG A 61 5.82 -14.93 10.14
N GLY A 62 7.13 -14.65 10.11
CA GLY A 62 7.89 -14.26 11.30
C GLY A 62 7.41 -12.94 11.88
N GLY A 63 7.10 -11.97 11.04
CA GLY A 63 6.57 -10.67 11.44
C GLY A 63 5.17 -10.74 12.03
N LEU A 64 4.26 -11.49 11.41
CA LEU A 64 2.90 -11.72 11.94
C LEU A 64 2.95 -12.37 13.32
N LYS A 65 3.80 -13.41 13.48
CA LYS A 65 3.98 -14.07 14.78
C LYS A 65 4.60 -13.14 15.83
N TRP A 66 5.59 -12.32 15.44
CA TRP A 66 6.20 -11.33 16.31
C TRP A 66 5.15 -10.30 16.81
N LEU A 67 4.31 -9.81 15.90
CA LEU A 67 3.25 -8.85 16.22
C LEU A 67 2.25 -9.44 17.22
N ASP A 68 1.80 -10.68 17.00
CA ASP A 68 0.89 -11.37 17.92
C ASP A 68 1.53 -11.55 19.30
N LEU A 69 2.81 -11.93 19.37
CA LEU A 69 3.53 -12.09 20.64
C LEU A 69 3.62 -10.77 21.40
N GLN A 70 3.94 -9.65 20.71
CA GLN A 70 3.99 -8.33 21.33
C GLN A 70 2.63 -7.88 21.88
N CYS A 71 1.56 -8.16 21.14
CA CYS A 71 0.20 -7.86 21.59
C CYS A 71 -0.22 -8.76 22.75
N PHE A 72 0.15 -10.05 22.70
CA PHE A 72 -0.16 -10.99 23.76
C PHE A 72 0.53 -10.64 25.09
N GLU A 73 1.80 -10.24 25.04
CA GLU A 73 2.56 -9.77 26.22
C GLU A 73 1.95 -8.52 26.87
N ARG A 74 1.34 -7.63 26.09
CA ARG A 74 0.80 -6.35 26.58
C ARG A 74 -0.68 -6.39 26.91
N TYR A 75 -1.46 -7.14 26.14
CA TYR A 75 -2.93 -7.08 26.14
C TYR A 75 -3.59 -8.44 26.31
N GLU A 76 -2.82 -9.53 26.43
CA GLU A 76 -3.30 -10.93 26.54
C GLU A 76 -4.19 -11.34 25.35
N LYS A 77 -4.00 -10.73 24.17
CA LYS A 77 -4.77 -10.95 22.94
C LYS A 77 -3.87 -10.98 21.73
N ALA A 78 -4.25 -11.75 20.70
CA ALA A 78 -3.64 -11.62 19.39
C ALA A 78 -3.95 -10.24 18.77
N PHE A 79 -3.09 -9.76 17.88
CA PHE A 79 -3.23 -8.43 17.28
C PHE A 79 -4.63 -8.19 16.67
N LYS A 80 -5.15 -9.15 15.91
CA LYS A 80 -6.48 -9.04 15.29
C LYS A 80 -7.63 -8.92 16.27
N ASP A 81 -7.44 -9.39 17.51
CA ASP A 81 -8.44 -9.42 18.58
C ASP A 81 -8.29 -8.22 19.55
N CYS A 82 -7.26 -7.40 19.38
CA CYS A 82 -7.07 -6.13 20.08
C CYS A 82 -8.10 -5.09 19.60
N ASP A 83 -8.42 -4.13 20.46
CA ASP A 83 -9.20 -2.97 20.02
C ASP A 83 -8.38 -2.01 19.14
N SER A 84 -9.07 -1.11 18.44
CA SER A 84 -8.42 -0.20 17.49
C SER A 84 -7.34 0.69 18.13
N LYS A 85 -7.49 1.09 19.40
CA LYS A 85 -6.47 1.89 20.10
C LYS A 85 -5.22 1.08 20.37
N GLN A 86 -5.38 -0.17 20.81
CA GLN A 86 -4.27 -1.11 21.04
C GLN A 86 -3.53 -1.44 19.75
N GLN A 87 -4.29 -1.67 18.67
CA GLN A 87 -3.72 -1.94 17.34
C GLN A 87 -2.89 -0.74 16.84
N LEU A 88 -3.46 0.47 16.87
CA LEU A 88 -2.77 1.68 16.45
C LEU A 88 -1.56 1.98 17.32
N ALA A 89 -1.66 1.85 18.66
CA ALA A 89 -0.53 2.05 19.55
C ALA A 89 0.63 1.10 19.25
N MET A 90 0.33 -0.16 18.90
CA MET A 90 1.36 -1.13 18.51
C MET A 90 2.00 -0.77 17.17
N ILE A 91 1.21 -0.33 16.20
CA ILE A 91 1.71 0.05 14.88
C ILE A 91 2.52 1.35 14.94
N ASP A 92 2.10 2.34 15.71
CA ASP A 92 2.83 3.62 15.86
C ASP A 92 4.27 3.42 16.35
N GLU A 93 4.54 2.40 17.16
CA GLU A 93 5.89 2.10 17.63
C GLU A 93 6.84 1.58 16.55
N ILE A 94 6.29 1.00 15.46
CA ILE A 94 7.06 0.35 14.39
C ILE A 94 6.90 1.02 13.01
N ALA A 95 5.97 1.95 12.87
CA ALA A 95 5.67 2.60 11.60
C ALA A 95 6.77 3.56 11.13
N TYR A 96 7.51 4.16 12.06
CA TYR A 96 8.51 5.19 11.79
C TYR A 96 9.91 4.72 12.19
N PRO A 97 10.73 4.23 11.24
CA PRO A 97 12.05 3.66 11.52
C PRO A 97 12.97 4.57 12.35
N GLU A 98 12.91 5.89 12.10
CA GLU A 98 13.75 6.88 12.77
C GLU A 98 13.36 7.11 14.24
N LYS A 99 12.12 6.75 14.61
CA LYS A 99 11.58 6.95 15.97
C LYS A 99 11.50 5.63 16.74
N ALA A 100 11.59 4.50 16.03
CA ALA A 100 11.44 3.19 16.63
C ALA A 100 12.60 2.85 17.56
N LYS A 101 12.29 2.17 18.66
CA LYS A 101 13.32 1.67 19.58
C LYS A 101 14.13 0.55 18.91
N PRO A 102 15.45 0.43 19.22
CA PRO A 102 16.29 -0.61 18.62
C PRO A 102 15.77 -2.04 18.82
N GLU A 103 15.11 -2.32 19.93
CA GLU A 103 14.54 -3.62 20.25
C GLU A 103 13.39 -4.02 19.28
N LEU A 104 12.75 -3.03 18.66
CA LEU A 104 11.61 -3.23 17.73
C LEU A 104 12.03 -3.35 16.27
N LYS A 105 13.34 -3.43 15.99
CA LYS A 105 13.88 -3.49 14.62
C LYS A 105 13.23 -4.57 13.74
N GLN A 106 12.89 -5.72 14.30
CA GLN A 106 12.20 -6.79 13.56
C GLN A 106 10.79 -6.38 13.16
N GLY A 107 10.05 -5.74 14.08
CA GLY A 107 8.73 -5.20 13.81
C GLY A 107 8.75 -4.11 12.75
N VAL A 108 9.73 -3.20 12.79
CA VAL A 108 9.94 -2.16 11.78
C VAL A 108 10.17 -2.76 10.39
N ALA A 109 11.05 -3.76 10.30
CA ALA A 109 11.32 -4.43 9.02
C ALA A 109 10.07 -5.14 8.47
N PHE A 110 9.33 -5.82 9.33
CA PHE A 110 8.06 -6.45 8.97
C PHE A 110 7.02 -5.42 8.51
N PHE A 111 6.83 -4.34 9.28
CA PHE A 111 5.84 -3.32 8.92
C PHE A 111 6.17 -2.63 7.59
N ASN A 112 7.45 -2.35 7.33
CA ASN A 112 7.88 -1.81 6.04
C ASN A 112 7.54 -2.75 4.88
N LEU A 113 7.77 -4.06 5.02
CA LEU A 113 7.37 -5.04 4.02
C LEU A 113 5.86 -5.07 3.83
N MET A 114 5.10 -5.15 4.93
CA MET A 114 3.63 -5.16 4.90
C MET A 114 3.07 -3.91 4.22
N ARG A 115 3.58 -2.72 4.58
CA ARG A 115 3.19 -1.45 3.97
C ARG A 115 3.48 -1.42 2.47
N ASN A 116 4.65 -1.88 2.05
CA ASN A 116 5.02 -1.89 0.64
C ASN A 116 4.11 -2.83 -0.17
N LEU A 117 3.82 -4.03 0.34
CA LEU A 117 2.91 -4.96 -0.31
C LEU A 117 1.47 -4.43 -0.33
N THR A 118 1.01 -3.79 0.74
CA THR A 118 -0.31 -3.16 0.80
C THR A 118 -0.44 -2.04 -0.22
N ALA A 119 0.53 -1.12 -0.27
CA ALA A 119 0.53 -0.03 -1.24
C ALA A 119 0.60 -0.55 -2.68
N THR A 120 1.45 -1.54 -2.96
CA THR A 120 1.53 -2.15 -4.29
C THR A 120 0.20 -2.78 -4.68
N GLY A 121 -0.40 -3.61 -3.82
CA GLY A 121 -1.68 -4.26 -4.11
C GLY A 121 -2.82 -3.27 -4.29
N PHE A 122 -2.87 -2.23 -3.46
CA PHE A 122 -3.92 -1.21 -3.54
C PHE A 122 -3.82 -0.39 -4.83
N TYR A 123 -2.68 0.26 -5.08
CA TYR A 123 -2.52 1.17 -6.22
C TYR A 123 -2.39 0.48 -7.58
N THR A 124 -2.31 -0.84 -7.62
CA THR A 124 -2.46 -1.64 -8.85
C THR A 124 -3.86 -2.24 -9.01
N SER A 125 -4.74 -2.08 -8.03
CA SER A 125 -6.15 -2.47 -8.11
C SER A 125 -7.00 -1.44 -8.86
N GLU A 126 -8.20 -1.82 -9.30
CA GLU A 126 -9.15 -0.89 -9.93
C GLU A 126 -9.53 0.27 -8.98
N ILE A 127 -9.71 -0.03 -7.69
CA ILE A 127 -10.04 0.97 -6.66
C ILE A 127 -8.91 1.97 -6.52
N GLY A 128 -7.67 1.51 -6.34
CA GLY A 128 -6.52 2.39 -6.13
C GLY A 128 -6.14 3.18 -7.39
N VAL A 129 -6.30 2.60 -8.59
CA VAL A 129 -6.09 3.33 -9.85
C VAL A 129 -7.10 4.48 -10.00
N LYS A 130 -8.36 4.27 -9.58
CA LYS A 130 -9.38 5.33 -9.56
C LYS A 130 -9.09 6.38 -8.49
N ASP A 131 -8.62 5.96 -7.32
CA ASP A 131 -8.27 6.83 -6.21
C ASP A 131 -7.20 7.89 -6.61
N VAL A 132 -6.12 7.47 -7.26
CA VAL A 132 -5.10 8.40 -7.78
C VAL A 132 -5.53 9.19 -9.01
N GLY A 133 -6.75 8.97 -9.51
CA GLY A 133 -7.26 9.66 -10.70
C GLY A 133 -6.51 9.31 -12.00
N TYR A 134 -5.84 8.15 -12.05
CA TYR A 134 -5.12 7.73 -13.24
C TYR A 134 -6.08 7.36 -14.38
N LEU A 135 -6.05 8.15 -15.44
CA LEU A 135 -6.93 8.01 -16.61
C LEU A 135 -6.23 7.36 -17.81
N GLY A 136 -5.01 6.89 -17.63
CA GLY A 136 -4.19 6.39 -18.73
C GLY A 136 -3.67 7.51 -19.66
N ASN A 137 -3.00 7.11 -20.72
CA ASN A 137 -2.57 8.03 -21.76
C ASN A 137 -3.81 8.47 -22.58
N ARG A 138 -4.15 9.74 -22.51
CA ARG A 138 -5.19 10.31 -23.36
C ARG A 138 -4.54 11.04 -24.54
N PRO A 139 -5.11 10.93 -25.74
CA PRO A 139 -4.72 11.81 -26.84
C PRO A 139 -4.86 13.27 -26.38
N ASN A 140 -3.78 14.00 -26.45
CA ASN A 140 -3.75 15.41 -26.09
C ASN A 140 -3.11 16.19 -27.24
N GLN A 141 -3.73 17.31 -27.60
CA GLN A 141 -3.12 18.25 -28.52
C GLN A 141 -2.28 19.22 -27.68
N TRP A 142 -0.98 19.27 -27.98
CA TRP A 142 -0.11 20.24 -27.34
C TRP A 142 -0.50 21.67 -27.80
N ALA A 143 -0.96 22.50 -26.90
CA ALA A 143 -1.33 23.88 -27.17
C ALA A 143 -0.27 24.91 -26.73
N GLY A 144 0.94 24.43 -26.46
CA GLY A 144 2.03 25.27 -25.95
C GLY A 144 1.96 25.54 -24.46
N VAL A 145 2.79 26.46 -23.99
CA VAL A 145 2.76 26.94 -22.60
C VAL A 145 1.58 27.90 -22.45
N PRO A 146 0.76 27.76 -21.38
CA PRO A 146 -0.36 28.67 -21.18
C PRO A 146 0.06 30.14 -21.15
N ASP A 147 -0.76 31.00 -21.78
CA ASP A 147 -0.49 32.45 -21.90
C ASP A 147 -0.24 33.14 -20.55
N GLU A 148 -0.91 32.69 -19.49
CA GLU A 148 -0.75 33.24 -18.15
C GLU A 148 0.66 33.00 -17.61
N VAL A 149 1.23 31.80 -17.90
CA VAL A 149 2.60 31.46 -17.53
C VAL A 149 3.61 32.24 -18.34
N LEU A 150 3.39 32.38 -19.66
CA LEU A 150 4.26 33.19 -20.53
C LEU A 150 4.33 34.65 -20.09
N LYS A 151 3.18 35.22 -19.74
CA LYS A 151 3.09 36.62 -19.26
C LYS A 151 3.87 36.86 -17.97
N GLN A 152 3.91 35.89 -17.06
CA GLN A 152 4.69 35.99 -15.82
C GLN A 152 6.19 36.17 -16.09
N TYR A 153 6.68 35.62 -17.20
CA TYR A 153 8.09 35.73 -17.62
C TYR A 153 8.34 36.74 -18.73
N GLY A 154 7.33 37.50 -19.11
CA GLY A 154 7.43 38.55 -20.13
C GLY A 154 7.52 38.02 -21.58
N TYR A 155 7.04 36.80 -21.82
CA TYR A 155 7.00 36.19 -23.15
C TYR A 155 5.58 36.12 -23.72
N SER A 156 5.49 35.95 -25.04
CA SER A 156 4.27 35.64 -25.78
C SER A 156 4.63 34.91 -27.07
N TYR A 157 3.76 34.03 -27.52
CA TYR A 157 3.94 33.39 -28.82
C TYR A 157 3.74 34.40 -29.96
N THR A 158 4.56 34.30 -30.98
CA THR A 158 4.37 34.99 -32.24
C THR A 158 3.34 34.26 -33.10
N GLU A 159 2.74 34.96 -34.08
CA GLU A 159 1.78 34.35 -35.02
C GLU A 159 2.40 33.15 -35.78
N LYS A 160 3.71 33.19 -36.03
CA LYS A 160 4.44 32.12 -36.70
C LYS A 160 4.52 30.87 -35.80
N GLU A 161 4.88 31.04 -34.54
CA GLU A 161 4.98 29.95 -33.59
C GLU A 161 3.62 29.27 -33.33
N LEU A 162 2.54 30.06 -33.26
CA LEU A 162 1.18 29.54 -33.14
C LEU A 162 0.73 28.69 -34.32
N LYS A 163 1.25 28.97 -35.52
CA LYS A 163 0.91 28.23 -36.76
C LYS A 163 1.76 27.01 -37.02
N GLU A 164 3.05 27.05 -36.63
CA GLU A 164 4.04 26.06 -37.01
C GLU A 164 4.41 25.09 -35.86
N CYS A 165 4.19 25.51 -34.61
CA CYS A 165 4.70 24.78 -33.43
C CYS A 165 3.60 24.34 -32.46
N ILE A 166 2.37 24.72 -32.66
CA ILE A 166 1.25 24.39 -31.74
C ILE A 166 0.09 23.73 -32.48
#